data_e45c5df4d93f751d0ce6f6c07c299e10
#
_entry.id   e45c5df4d93f751d0ce6f6c07c299e10
#
_cell.length_a   1.000
_cell.length_b   1.000
_cell.length_c   1.000
_cell.angle_alpha   90.00
_cell.angle_beta   90.00
_cell.angle_gamma   90.00
#
_symmetry.space_group_name_H-M   'P 1'
#
loop_
_entity.id
_entity.type
_entity.pdbx_description
1 polymer ?
#
loop_
_entity_poly.entity_id
_entity_poly.type
_entity_poly.pdbx_seq_one_letter_code
_entity_poly.pdbx_strand_id
1 'polypeptide(L)'
;MAAITAADVKKLRDLTSAGMMECKNALTEADGDFDAAVEILRISGSAKAAKRGAERTTKNGLVDAQGGSLVELLCETDFVAKNADFQAFADEIVALADEIGAENRDVLASAEMANGKTVAEAIQEMSGVIGEKLELGRVDLVEGTIATYMHRRSTDLPPQVGVLVGYEGDEEAARAIGMQIAAMRPVYLTRDDVPAEVVANEKRIAEATAREEGKPEAALPRIIEGRVNGYFKDRVLLEQSSVQDSKKTVLAFATESGVAITGFARIEIGA
;
A
#
# COMPACT_ATOMS: atom_id res chain seq x y z
N MET A 1 -15.86 -44.53 -17.70
CA MET A 1 -15.49 -43.58 -16.65
C MET A 1 -14.31 -44.13 -15.87
N ALA A 2 -13.19 -43.43 -15.85
CA ALA A 2 -12.04 -43.82 -15.02
C ALA A 2 -12.48 -43.68 -13.54
N ALA A 3 -12.10 -44.67 -12.71
CA ALA A 3 -12.42 -44.60 -11.27
C ALA A 3 -11.48 -43.54 -10.63
N ILE A 4 -12.05 -42.40 -10.23
CA ILE A 4 -11.33 -41.34 -9.55
C ILE A 4 -10.95 -41.83 -8.15
N THR A 5 -9.65 -41.92 -7.87
CA THR A 5 -9.14 -42.38 -6.58
C THR A 5 -8.90 -41.23 -5.61
N ALA A 6 -8.83 -41.53 -4.32
CA ALA A 6 -8.44 -40.54 -3.32
C ALA A 6 -7.00 -39.98 -3.54
N ALA A 7 -6.14 -40.78 -4.18
CA ALA A 7 -4.78 -40.37 -4.55
C ALA A 7 -4.80 -39.32 -5.67
N ASP A 8 -5.69 -39.48 -6.67
CA ASP A 8 -5.83 -38.49 -7.76
C ASP A 8 -6.35 -37.16 -7.21
N VAL A 9 -7.34 -37.21 -6.34
CA VAL A 9 -7.88 -36.02 -5.67
C VAL A 9 -6.80 -35.32 -4.83
N LYS A 10 -5.98 -36.08 -4.08
CA LYS A 10 -4.89 -35.54 -3.30
C LYS A 10 -3.83 -34.90 -4.21
N LYS A 11 -3.42 -35.59 -5.30
CA LYS A 11 -2.44 -35.08 -6.26
C LYS A 11 -2.92 -33.76 -6.90
N LEU A 12 -4.19 -33.69 -7.30
CA LEU A 12 -4.76 -32.46 -7.87
C LEU A 12 -4.84 -31.32 -6.84
N ARG A 13 -5.16 -31.64 -5.59
CA ARG A 13 -5.14 -30.68 -4.50
C ARG A 13 -3.73 -30.15 -4.22
N ASP A 14 -2.74 -31.01 -4.16
CA ASP A 14 -1.35 -30.64 -3.91
C ASP A 14 -0.79 -29.72 -5.04
N LEU A 15 -1.30 -29.89 -6.26
CA LEU A 15 -0.92 -29.06 -7.42
C LEU A 15 -1.68 -27.73 -7.46
N THR A 16 -2.97 -27.71 -7.10
CA THR A 16 -3.85 -26.56 -7.34
C THR A 16 -4.25 -25.81 -6.06
N SER A 17 -3.91 -26.33 -4.90
CA SER A 17 -4.35 -25.86 -3.57
C SER A 17 -5.87 -25.70 -3.42
N ALA A 18 -6.66 -26.24 -4.35
CA ALA A 18 -8.12 -26.20 -4.29
C ALA A 18 -8.67 -27.13 -3.19
N GLY A 19 -9.92 -26.92 -2.77
CA GLY A 19 -10.57 -27.77 -1.77
C GLY A 19 -10.73 -29.22 -2.23
N MET A 20 -10.64 -30.19 -1.31
CA MET A 20 -10.77 -31.65 -1.62
C MET A 20 -12.03 -31.99 -2.43
N MET A 21 -13.18 -31.39 -2.08
CA MET A 21 -14.43 -31.63 -2.81
C MET A 21 -14.42 -30.97 -4.18
N GLU A 22 -13.78 -29.83 -4.33
CA GLU A 22 -13.64 -29.14 -5.62
C GLU A 22 -12.76 -29.95 -6.57
N CYS A 23 -11.62 -30.46 -6.08
CA CYS A 23 -10.75 -31.35 -6.85
C CYS A 23 -11.49 -32.63 -7.29
N LYS A 24 -12.28 -33.25 -6.39
CA LYS A 24 -13.09 -34.41 -6.72
C LYS A 24 -14.13 -34.09 -7.80
N ASN A 25 -14.84 -32.98 -7.66
CA ASN A 25 -15.85 -32.56 -8.64
C ASN A 25 -15.23 -32.25 -10.00
N ALA A 26 -14.12 -31.52 -10.03
CA ALA A 26 -13.40 -31.21 -11.26
C ALA A 26 -12.89 -32.46 -11.99
N LEU A 27 -12.30 -33.42 -11.26
CA LEU A 27 -11.93 -34.72 -11.84
C LEU A 27 -13.13 -35.51 -12.35
N THR A 28 -14.28 -35.43 -11.68
CA THR A 28 -15.51 -36.09 -12.11
C THR A 28 -16.04 -35.47 -13.40
N GLU A 29 -16.05 -34.14 -13.48
CA GLU A 29 -16.47 -33.37 -14.66
C GLU A 29 -15.54 -33.58 -15.86
N ALA A 30 -14.24 -33.74 -15.59
CA ALA A 30 -13.22 -34.03 -16.58
C ALA A 30 -13.07 -35.54 -16.93
N ASP A 31 -13.97 -36.42 -16.48
CA ASP A 31 -13.90 -37.88 -16.68
C ASP A 31 -12.53 -38.49 -16.28
N GLY A 32 -11.84 -37.89 -15.31
CA GLY A 32 -10.53 -38.30 -14.83
C GLY A 32 -9.34 -37.72 -15.59
N ASP A 33 -9.56 -36.86 -16.58
CA ASP A 33 -8.51 -36.08 -17.22
C ASP A 33 -7.98 -35.02 -16.27
N PHE A 34 -6.68 -35.13 -15.98
CA PHE A 34 -6.04 -34.30 -14.94
C PHE A 34 -5.84 -32.84 -15.39
N ASP A 35 -5.46 -32.67 -16.66
CA ASP A 35 -5.20 -31.33 -17.23
C ASP A 35 -6.51 -30.56 -17.41
N ALA A 36 -7.55 -31.22 -17.88
CA ALA A 36 -8.91 -30.66 -17.96
C ALA A 36 -9.46 -30.30 -16.56
N ALA A 37 -9.20 -31.13 -15.55
CA ALA A 37 -9.62 -30.84 -14.17
C ALA A 37 -8.89 -29.62 -13.59
N VAL A 38 -7.60 -29.42 -13.91
CA VAL A 38 -6.85 -28.21 -13.55
C VAL A 38 -7.50 -26.99 -14.20
N GLU A 39 -7.85 -27.05 -15.48
CA GLU A 39 -8.49 -25.95 -16.20
C GLU A 39 -9.86 -25.60 -15.59
N ILE A 40 -10.70 -26.59 -15.29
CA ILE A 40 -11.99 -26.42 -14.61
C ILE A 40 -11.80 -25.70 -13.26
N LEU A 41 -10.81 -26.12 -12.47
CA LEU A 41 -10.53 -25.48 -11.18
C LEU A 41 -10.05 -24.02 -11.33
N ARG A 42 -9.23 -23.74 -12.33
CA ARG A 42 -8.79 -22.36 -12.62
C ARG A 42 -9.97 -21.47 -13.00
N ILE A 43 -10.83 -21.92 -13.91
CA ILE A 43 -12.02 -21.17 -14.34
C ILE A 43 -12.97 -20.94 -13.15
N SER A 44 -13.28 -21.99 -12.39
CA SER A 44 -14.17 -21.87 -11.22
C SER A 44 -13.57 -21.02 -10.10
N GLY A 45 -12.26 -21.11 -9.89
CA GLY A 45 -11.51 -20.28 -8.94
C GLY A 45 -11.56 -18.80 -9.30
N SER A 46 -11.33 -18.47 -10.57
CA SER A 46 -11.43 -17.10 -11.08
C SER A 46 -12.84 -16.53 -10.94
N ALA A 47 -13.88 -17.30 -11.24
CA ALA A 47 -15.27 -16.87 -11.07
C ALA A 47 -15.63 -16.62 -9.59
N LYS A 48 -15.14 -17.46 -8.67
CA LYS A 48 -15.32 -17.28 -7.23
C LYS A 48 -14.56 -16.08 -6.70
N ALA A 49 -13.34 -15.83 -7.22
CA ALA A 49 -12.54 -14.65 -6.86
C ALA A 49 -13.26 -13.36 -7.30
N ALA A 50 -13.79 -13.32 -8.53
CA ALA A 50 -14.56 -12.19 -9.02
C ALA A 50 -15.81 -11.90 -8.17
N LYS A 51 -16.55 -12.95 -7.77
CA LYS A 51 -17.71 -12.80 -6.88
C LYS A 51 -17.30 -12.28 -5.50
N ARG A 52 -16.25 -12.83 -4.89
CA ARG A 52 -15.71 -12.34 -3.62
C ARG A 52 -15.27 -10.88 -3.72
N GLY A 53 -14.65 -10.49 -4.83
CA GLY A 53 -14.24 -9.12 -5.10
C GLY A 53 -15.36 -8.10 -4.98
N ALA A 54 -16.60 -8.49 -5.32
CA ALA A 54 -17.78 -7.62 -5.22
C ALA A 54 -18.39 -7.55 -3.82
N GLU A 55 -18.26 -8.61 -3.00
CA GLU A 55 -18.99 -8.77 -1.73
C GLU A 55 -18.13 -8.53 -0.48
N ARG A 56 -16.79 -8.56 -0.60
CA ARG A 56 -15.88 -8.55 0.55
C ARG A 56 -14.94 -7.34 0.52
N THR A 57 -14.46 -6.94 1.70
CA THR A 57 -13.53 -5.83 1.87
C THR A 57 -12.18 -6.32 2.36
N THR A 58 -11.12 -5.77 1.82
CA THR A 58 -9.74 -5.99 2.24
C THR A 58 -9.35 -4.96 3.29
N LYS A 59 -9.00 -5.40 4.49
CA LYS A 59 -8.60 -4.53 5.62
C LYS A 59 -7.20 -4.84 6.15
N ASN A 60 -6.62 -5.93 5.68
CA ASN A 60 -5.28 -6.38 6.01
C ASN A 60 -4.42 -6.40 4.76
N GLY A 61 -3.17 -6.76 4.91
CA GLY A 61 -2.21 -6.82 3.82
C GLY A 61 -0.83 -6.46 4.28
N LEU A 62 -0.02 -6.05 3.33
CA LEU A 62 1.33 -5.57 3.57
C LEU A 62 1.66 -4.39 2.65
N VAL A 63 2.65 -3.63 3.06
CA VAL A 63 3.34 -2.66 2.21
C VAL A 63 4.73 -3.20 1.93
N ASP A 64 5.14 -3.16 0.68
CA ASP A 64 6.47 -3.57 0.28
C ASP A 64 7.16 -2.48 -0.54
N ALA A 65 8.50 -2.48 -0.53
CA ALA A 65 9.30 -1.44 -1.15
C ALA A 65 10.55 -2.02 -1.79
N GLN A 66 10.82 -1.60 -3.03
CA GLN A 66 12.07 -1.88 -3.73
C GLN A 66 12.48 -0.66 -4.54
N GLY A 67 13.77 -0.29 -4.48
CA GLY A 67 14.27 0.89 -5.17
C GLY A 67 13.45 2.13 -4.84
N GLY A 68 12.86 2.75 -5.84
CA GLY A 68 11.96 3.90 -5.73
C GLY A 68 10.48 3.56 -5.63
N SER A 69 10.10 2.28 -5.66
CA SER A 69 8.71 1.84 -5.69
C SER A 69 8.19 1.42 -4.32
N LEU A 70 6.96 1.81 -4.01
CA LEU A 70 6.22 1.44 -2.81
C LEU A 70 4.86 0.88 -3.22
N VAL A 71 4.55 -0.34 -2.78
CA VAL A 71 3.35 -1.07 -3.22
C VAL A 71 2.56 -1.58 -2.02
N GLU A 72 1.24 -1.46 -2.09
CA GLU A 72 0.27 -2.01 -1.14
C GLU A 72 -0.40 -3.23 -1.76
N LEU A 73 -0.23 -4.41 -1.12
CA LEU A 73 -0.99 -5.61 -1.48
C LEU A 73 -1.94 -5.95 -0.33
N LEU A 74 -3.23 -5.98 -0.65
CA LEU A 74 -4.32 -6.11 0.31
C LEU A 74 -4.92 -7.51 0.32
N CYS A 75 -5.36 -7.97 1.50
CA CYS A 75 -6.10 -9.22 1.74
C CYS A 75 -7.18 -9.01 2.81
N GLU A 76 -8.03 -10.02 3.04
CA GLU A 76 -9.10 -9.93 4.02
C GLU A 76 -8.60 -10.11 5.46
N THR A 77 -7.67 -11.06 5.69
CA THR A 77 -7.23 -11.44 7.03
C THR A 77 -5.72 -11.26 7.24
N ASP A 78 -5.34 -11.14 8.50
CA ASP A 78 -3.92 -11.14 8.92
C ASP A 78 -3.25 -12.50 8.74
N PHE A 79 -4.01 -13.60 8.70
CA PHE A 79 -3.49 -14.93 8.40
C PHE A 79 -2.88 -15.00 7.00
N VAL A 80 -3.57 -14.42 6.00
CA VAL A 80 -3.05 -14.34 4.64
C VAL A 80 -1.87 -13.36 4.57
N ALA A 81 -1.93 -12.22 5.25
CA ALA A 81 -0.80 -11.29 5.29
C ALA A 81 0.50 -11.93 5.85
N LYS A 82 0.38 -12.92 6.74
CA LYS A 82 1.52 -13.70 7.31
C LYS A 82 1.97 -14.85 6.42
N ASN A 83 1.20 -15.22 5.40
CA ASN A 83 1.54 -16.34 4.52
C ASN A 83 2.78 -16.02 3.68
N ALA A 84 3.74 -16.95 3.65
CA ALA A 84 5.00 -16.77 2.94
C ALA A 84 4.79 -16.63 1.41
N ASP A 85 3.86 -17.37 0.83
CA ASP A 85 3.56 -17.29 -0.62
C ASP A 85 2.94 -15.93 -0.98
N PHE A 86 2.10 -15.36 -0.09
CA PHE A 86 1.54 -14.02 -0.26
C PHE A 86 2.62 -12.94 -0.18
N GLN A 87 3.56 -13.06 0.75
CA GLN A 87 4.69 -12.13 0.88
C GLN A 87 5.63 -12.22 -0.33
N ALA A 88 6.00 -13.45 -0.76
CA ALA A 88 6.82 -13.65 -1.95
C ALA A 88 6.17 -13.08 -3.22
N PHE A 89 4.84 -13.19 -3.32
CA PHE A 89 4.10 -12.59 -4.43
C PHE A 89 4.13 -11.05 -4.40
N ALA A 90 4.10 -10.46 -3.21
CA ALA A 90 4.26 -9.00 -3.07
C ALA A 90 5.67 -8.56 -3.47
N ASP A 91 6.72 -9.34 -3.08
CA ASP A 91 8.11 -9.10 -3.50
C ASP A 91 8.24 -9.10 -5.04
N GLU A 92 7.58 -10.06 -5.74
CA GLU A 92 7.57 -10.09 -7.21
C GLU A 92 6.87 -8.86 -7.81
N ILE A 93 5.76 -8.42 -7.23
CA ILE A 93 5.00 -7.26 -7.72
C ILE A 93 5.79 -5.97 -7.53
N VAL A 94 6.42 -5.77 -6.36
CA VAL A 94 7.20 -4.54 -6.12
C VAL A 94 8.48 -4.51 -6.96
N ALA A 95 9.10 -5.67 -7.22
CA ALA A 95 10.24 -5.77 -8.12
C ALA A 95 9.87 -5.35 -9.56
N LEU A 96 8.71 -5.79 -10.05
CA LEU A 96 8.20 -5.36 -11.34
C LEU A 96 7.86 -3.87 -11.35
N ALA A 97 7.26 -3.35 -10.27
CA ALA A 97 6.96 -1.92 -10.14
C ALA A 97 8.21 -1.04 -10.29
N ASP A 98 9.31 -1.45 -9.63
CA ASP A 98 10.60 -0.76 -9.69
C ASP A 98 11.24 -0.89 -11.08
N GLU A 99 11.20 -2.09 -11.69
CA GLU A 99 11.76 -2.34 -13.03
C GLU A 99 11.12 -1.45 -14.10
N ILE A 100 9.78 -1.30 -14.07
CA ILE A 100 9.05 -0.52 -15.08
C ILE A 100 8.83 0.95 -14.68
N GLY A 101 9.23 1.35 -13.46
CA GLY A 101 8.96 2.68 -12.94
C GLY A 101 7.47 2.99 -12.83
N ALA A 102 6.70 2.09 -12.22
CA ALA A 102 5.24 2.22 -12.14
C ALA A 102 4.83 3.41 -11.26
N GLU A 103 4.28 4.46 -11.87
CA GLU A 103 3.87 5.69 -11.18
C GLU A 103 2.54 5.56 -10.43
N ASN A 104 1.74 4.54 -10.74
CA ASN A 104 0.43 4.36 -10.15
C ASN A 104 -0.07 2.91 -10.30
N ARG A 105 -1.18 2.63 -9.59
CA ARG A 105 -1.85 1.33 -9.57
C ARG A 105 -2.23 0.81 -10.95
N ASP A 106 -2.76 1.64 -11.82
CA ASP A 106 -3.33 1.19 -13.10
C ASP A 106 -2.21 0.76 -14.07
N VAL A 107 -1.09 1.46 -14.04
CA VAL A 107 0.13 1.09 -14.78
C VAL A 107 0.62 -0.27 -14.31
N LEU A 108 0.79 -0.46 -12.99
CA LEU A 108 1.28 -1.72 -12.44
C LEU A 108 0.29 -2.87 -12.67
N ALA A 109 -1.00 -2.65 -12.48
CA ALA A 109 -2.04 -3.67 -12.65
C ALA A 109 -2.07 -4.28 -14.06
N SER A 110 -1.75 -3.49 -15.09
CA SER A 110 -1.70 -3.90 -16.49
C SER A 110 -0.34 -4.44 -16.93
N ALA A 111 0.70 -4.32 -16.11
CA ALA A 111 2.05 -4.79 -16.44
C ALA A 111 2.12 -6.32 -16.47
N GLU A 112 2.89 -6.86 -17.42
CA GLU A 112 3.08 -8.30 -17.59
C GLU A 112 4.19 -8.82 -16.67
N MET A 113 3.87 -9.83 -15.88
CA MET A 113 4.81 -10.55 -15.02
C MET A 113 5.58 -11.62 -15.81
N ALA A 114 6.65 -12.16 -15.25
CA ALA A 114 7.49 -13.19 -15.88
C ALA A 114 6.72 -14.44 -16.33
N ASN A 115 5.55 -14.71 -15.78
CA ASN A 115 4.69 -15.83 -16.15
C ASN A 115 3.74 -15.54 -17.32
N GLY A 116 3.85 -14.38 -17.97
CA GLY A 116 3.03 -13.96 -19.12
C GLY A 116 1.62 -13.50 -18.76
N LYS A 117 1.34 -13.24 -17.48
CA LYS A 117 0.06 -12.70 -17.02
C LYS A 117 0.24 -11.26 -16.55
N THR A 118 -0.80 -10.47 -16.63
CA THR A 118 -0.82 -9.16 -15.97
C THR A 118 -0.85 -9.32 -14.45
N VAL A 119 -0.36 -8.31 -13.72
CA VAL A 119 -0.44 -8.29 -12.25
C VAL A 119 -1.88 -8.46 -11.78
N ALA A 120 -2.85 -7.82 -12.45
CA ALA A 120 -4.27 -7.97 -12.13
C ALA A 120 -4.76 -9.42 -12.27
N GLU A 121 -4.38 -10.12 -13.34
CA GLU A 121 -4.73 -11.54 -13.56
C GLU A 121 -4.06 -12.45 -12.54
N ALA A 122 -2.79 -12.20 -12.21
CA ALA A 122 -2.05 -12.97 -11.22
C ALA A 122 -2.65 -12.81 -9.81
N ILE A 123 -3.06 -11.60 -9.42
CA ILE A 123 -3.77 -11.33 -8.16
C ILE A 123 -5.10 -12.08 -8.12
N GLN A 124 -5.86 -12.08 -9.22
CA GLN A 124 -7.13 -12.79 -9.30
C GLN A 124 -6.94 -14.31 -9.16
N GLU A 125 -5.90 -14.87 -9.79
CA GLU A 125 -5.57 -16.30 -9.68
C GLU A 125 -5.16 -16.65 -8.25
N MET A 126 -4.26 -15.88 -7.63
CA MET A 126 -3.85 -16.10 -6.23
C MET A 126 -5.03 -15.96 -5.26
N SER A 127 -5.94 -15.00 -5.49
CA SER A 127 -7.19 -14.88 -4.75
C SER A 127 -8.06 -16.14 -4.86
N GLY A 128 -8.07 -16.78 -6.04
CA GLY A 128 -8.75 -18.07 -6.27
C GLY A 128 -8.13 -19.21 -5.45
N VAL A 129 -6.81 -19.29 -5.42
CA VAL A 129 -6.03 -20.30 -4.68
C VAL A 129 -6.18 -20.13 -3.16
N ILE A 130 -5.93 -18.93 -2.66
CA ILE A 130 -5.97 -18.62 -1.22
C ILE A 130 -7.42 -18.68 -0.67
N GLY A 131 -8.41 -18.33 -1.49
CA GLY A 131 -9.80 -18.30 -1.09
C GLY A 131 -10.25 -16.99 -0.43
N GLU A 132 -9.40 -15.96 -0.40
CA GLU A 132 -9.71 -14.62 0.06
C GLU A 132 -9.67 -13.61 -1.10
N LYS A 133 -10.34 -12.47 -0.93
CA LYS A 133 -10.18 -11.33 -1.82
C LYS A 133 -8.78 -10.75 -1.65
N LEU A 134 -8.06 -10.61 -2.75
CA LEU A 134 -6.81 -9.89 -2.83
C LEU A 134 -6.97 -8.67 -3.75
N GLU A 135 -6.29 -7.59 -3.45
CA GLU A 135 -6.32 -6.36 -4.25
C GLU A 135 -4.94 -5.70 -4.30
N LEU A 136 -4.56 -5.22 -5.47
CA LEU A 136 -3.51 -4.23 -5.59
C LEU A 136 -4.05 -2.90 -5.04
N GLY A 137 -3.43 -2.38 -3.99
CA GLY A 137 -3.78 -1.12 -3.39
C GLY A 137 -3.06 0.06 -4.04
N ARG A 138 -2.50 0.93 -3.22
CA ARG A 138 -1.71 2.08 -3.66
C ARG A 138 -0.36 1.66 -4.22
N VAL A 139 0.10 2.42 -5.18
CA VAL A 139 1.42 2.29 -5.80
C VAL A 139 1.96 3.70 -5.94
N ASP A 140 3.12 3.95 -5.35
CA ASP A 140 3.80 5.23 -5.38
C ASP A 140 5.24 5.04 -5.86
N LEU A 141 5.75 6.00 -6.60
CA LEU A 141 7.13 6.06 -7.09
C LEU A 141 7.80 7.33 -6.56
N VAL A 142 9.00 7.19 -6.02
CA VAL A 142 9.89 8.30 -5.64
C VAL A 142 11.19 8.17 -6.41
N GLU A 143 11.59 9.22 -7.12
CA GLU A 143 12.80 9.22 -7.92
C GLU A 143 14.03 9.64 -7.11
N GLY A 144 15.23 9.26 -7.59
CA GLY A 144 16.52 9.67 -7.05
C GLY A 144 17.13 8.68 -6.07
N THR A 145 17.93 9.20 -5.13
CA THR A 145 18.49 8.38 -4.04
C THR A 145 17.44 8.19 -2.95
N ILE A 146 17.18 6.95 -2.56
CA ILE A 146 16.05 6.59 -1.70
C ILE A 146 16.52 6.02 -0.37
N ALA A 147 15.98 6.57 0.72
CA ALA A 147 16.00 5.94 2.03
C ALA A 147 14.63 5.32 2.31
N THR A 148 14.63 4.05 2.71
CA THR A 148 13.39 3.30 2.97
C THR A 148 13.20 3.09 4.47
N TYR A 149 11.98 3.31 4.95
CA TYR A 149 11.56 2.98 6.31
C TYR A 149 10.30 2.12 6.30
N MET A 150 10.43 0.88 6.82
CA MET A 150 9.34 -0.08 6.89
C MET A 150 8.98 -0.34 8.35
N HIS A 151 7.70 -0.14 8.71
CA HIS A 151 7.22 -0.29 10.08
C HIS A 151 6.23 -1.44 10.21
N ARG A 152 6.49 -2.32 11.17
CA ARG A 152 5.63 -3.44 11.57
C ARG A 152 4.86 -3.06 12.83
N ARG A 153 3.54 -3.20 12.81
CA ARG A 153 2.71 -2.97 14.02
C ARG A 153 2.84 -4.10 15.04
N SER A 154 3.25 -5.29 14.58
CA SER A 154 3.51 -6.47 15.41
C SER A 154 4.68 -7.23 14.82
N THR A 155 5.40 -7.96 15.66
CA THR A 155 6.60 -8.74 15.26
C THR A 155 6.28 -9.90 14.32
N ASP A 156 5.05 -10.39 14.35
CA ASP A 156 4.57 -11.51 13.53
C ASP A 156 3.88 -11.08 12.24
N LEU A 157 3.67 -9.77 12.03
CA LEU A 157 3.10 -9.21 10.81
C LEU A 157 4.21 -8.70 9.87
N PRO A 158 3.98 -8.76 8.54
CA PRO A 158 4.79 -8.02 7.58
C PRO A 158 4.67 -6.49 7.81
N PRO A 159 5.48 -5.66 7.14
CA PRO A 159 5.35 -4.21 7.24
C PRO A 159 3.94 -3.75 6.83
N GLN A 160 3.35 -2.88 7.66
CA GLN A 160 2.01 -2.31 7.42
C GLN A 160 2.05 -0.80 7.19
N VAL A 161 3.20 -0.18 7.38
CA VAL A 161 3.50 1.18 6.97
C VAL A 161 4.82 1.16 6.24
N GLY A 162 4.84 1.68 5.03
CA GLY A 162 6.03 1.89 4.23
C GLY A 162 6.22 3.37 3.94
N VAL A 163 7.46 3.81 3.96
CA VAL A 163 7.85 5.17 3.61
C VAL A 163 9.10 5.12 2.73
N LEU A 164 9.04 5.83 1.62
CA LEU A 164 10.20 6.17 0.80
C LEU A 164 10.52 7.64 0.98
N VAL A 165 11.79 7.96 1.10
CA VAL A 165 12.30 9.32 1.21
C VAL A 165 13.34 9.54 0.14
N GLY A 166 13.04 10.37 -0.84
CA GLY A 166 14.01 10.88 -1.80
C GLY A 166 14.91 11.92 -1.11
N TYR A 167 16.23 11.78 -1.25
CA TYR A 167 17.14 12.66 -0.53
C TYR A 167 18.47 12.89 -1.26
N GLU A 168 19.13 13.96 -0.84
CA GLU A 168 20.54 14.24 -1.14
C GLU A 168 21.28 14.47 0.18
N GLY A 169 22.48 13.89 0.34
CA GLY A 169 23.31 14.06 1.52
C GLY A 169 23.28 12.87 2.49
N ASP A 170 23.01 13.10 3.77
CA ASP A 170 23.13 12.08 4.82
C ASP A 170 21.97 11.07 4.82
N GLU A 171 22.28 9.80 4.61
CA GLU A 171 21.31 8.70 4.56
C GLU A 171 20.66 8.43 5.92
N GLU A 172 21.40 8.49 7.01
CA GLU A 172 20.88 8.19 8.35
C GLU A 172 19.86 9.24 8.76
N ALA A 173 20.13 10.51 8.45
CA ALA A 173 19.16 11.59 8.66
C ALA A 173 17.90 11.41 7.78
N ALA A 174 18.06 10.99 6.51
CA ALA A 174 16.92 10.67 5.64
C ALA A 174 16.06 9.55 6.21
N ARG A 175 16.65 8.48 6.75
CA ARG A 175 15.92 7.39 7.43
C ARG A 175 15.21 7.86 8.70
N ALA A 176 15.82 8.76 9.47
CA ALA A 176 15.19 9.37 10.64
C ALA A 176 13.96 10.19 10.25
N ILE A 177 14.03 10.91 9.10
CA ILE A 177 12.88 11.61 8.52
C ILE A 177 11.81 10.62 8.01
N GLY A 178 12.20 9.46 7.49
CA GLY A 178 11.27 8.37 7.17
C GLY A 178 10.43 7.93 8.39
N MET A 179 11.04 7.82 9.57
CA MET A 179 10.32 7.56 10.83
C MET A 179 9.35 8.70 11.20
N GLN A 180 9.77 9.97 11.01
CA GLN A 180 8.90 11.14 11.16
C GLN A 180 7.66 11.04 10.27
N ILE A 181 7.84 10.75 8.98
CA ILE A 181 6.76 10.61 8.00
C ILE A 181 5.81 9.49 8.39
N ALA A 182 6.33 8.34 8.81
CA ALA A 182 5.53 7.22 9.26
C ALA A 182 4.63 7.60 10.45
N ALA A 183 5.19 8.32 11.44
CA ALA A 183 4.51 8.68 12.67
C ALA A 183 3.55 9.87 12.51
N MET A 184 4.01 10.93 11.84
CA MET A 184 3.32 12.23 11.80
C MET A 184 2.44 12.46 10.58
N ARG A 185 2.49 11.55 9.59
CA ARG A 185 1.59 11.51 8.43
C ARG A 185 1.48 12.85 7.67
N PRO A 186 2.59 13.49 7.28
CA PRO A 186 2.54 14.67 6.45
C PRO A 186 1.92 14.32 5.09
N VAL A 187 1.37 15.31 4.42
CA VAL A 187 0.76 15.17 3.09
C VAL A 187 1.61 15.85 2.02
N TYR A 188 2.30 16.92 2.40
CA TYR A 188 3.09 17.76 1.50
C TYR A 188 4.52 17.88 2.02
N LEU A 189 5.47 18.04 1.12
CA LEU A 189 6.87 18.26 1.49
C LEU A 189 7.08 19.71 1.98
N THR A 190 6.66 20.66 1.16
CA THR A 190 6.78 22.09 1.41
C THR A 190 5.40 22.77 1.40
N ARG A 191 5.38 24.02 1.84
CA ARG A 191 4.15 24.84 1.82
C ARG A 191 3.69 25.12 0.38
N ASP A 192 4.61 25.21 -0.56
CA ASP A 192 4.32 25.51 -1.96
C ASP A 192 3.65 24.32 -2.67
N ASP A 193 3.78 23.11 -2.14
CA ASP A 193 3.11 21.91 -2.66
C ASP A 193 1.63 21.83 -2.27
N VAL A 194 1.18 22.69 -1.34
CA VAL A 194 -0.23 22.70 -0.91
C VAL A 194 -1.08 23.41 -1.96
N PRO A 195 -2.06 22.73 -2.58
CA PRO A 195 -2.92 23.35 -3.59
C PRO A 195 -3.62 24.59 -3.07
N ALA A 196 -3.70 25.63 -3.90
CA ALA A 196 -4.29 26.92 -3.52
C ALA A 196 -5.75 26.81 -3.06
N GLU A 197 -6.53 25.89 -3.65
CA GLU A 197 -7.90 25.60 -3.25
C GLU A 197 -7.97 24.96 -1.85
N VAL A 198 -6.99 24.14 -1.46
CA VAL A 198 -6.91 23.58 -0.10
C VAL A 198 -6.66 24.71 0.90
N VAL A 199 -5.70 25.58 0.62
CA VAL A 199 -5.41 26.75 1.48
C VAL A 199 -6.61 27.69 1.58
N ALA A 200 -7.32 27.94 0.47
CA ALA A 200 -8.53 28.76 0.47
C ALA A 200 -9.64 28.13 1.30
N ASN A 201 -9.84 26.82 1.20
CA ASN A 201 -10.82 26.07 1.97
C ASN A 201 -10.48 26.11 3.48
N GLU A 202 -9.22 25.88 3.85
CA GLU A 202 -8.79 25.98 5.26
C GLU A 202 -9.00 27.39 5.85
N LYS A 203 -8.73 28.44 5.06
CA LYS A 203 -9.06 29.83 5.46
C LYS A 203 -10.55 30.01 5.71
N ARG A 204 -11.39 29.51 4.79
CA ARG A 204 -12.86 29.60 4.92
C ARG A 204 -13.37 28.86 6.16
N ILE A 205 -12.84 27.65 6.42
CA ILE A 205 -13.19 26.87 7.61
C ILE A 205 -12.75 27.61 8.87
N ALA A 206 -11.51 28.12 8.90
CA ALA A 206 -10.97 28.87 10.03
C ALA A 206 -11.79 30.10 10.35
N GLU A 207 -12.26 30.83 9.33
CA GLU A 207 -13.12 32.03 9.49
C GLU A 207 -14.50 31.66 10.04
N ALA A 208 -15.17 30.66 9.42
CA ALA A 208 -16.48 30.20 9.85
C ALA A 208 -16.47 29.73 11.32
N THR A 209 -15.47 28.91 11.67
CA THR A 209 -15.32 28.40 13.04
C THR A 209 -15.03 29.52 14.03
N ALA A 210 -14.21 30.52 13.69
CA ALA A 210 -13.91 31.63 14.55
C ALA A 210 -15.16 32.50 14.82
N ARG A 211 -16.01 32.72 13.81
CA ARG A 211 -17.30 33.43 13.99
C ARG A 211 -18.27 32.63 14.86
N GLU A 212 -18.39 31.32 14.64
CA GLU A 212 -19.24 30.46 15.47
C GLU A 212 -18.79 30.46 16.94
N GLU A 213 -17.48 30.53 17.19
CA GLU A 213 -16.92 30.70 18.54
C GLU A 213 -17.11 32.10 19.12
N GLY A 214 -17.76 33.03 18.42
CA GLY A 214 -18.01 34.39 18.85
C GLY A 214 -16.75 35.26 18.94
N LYS A 215 -15.72 34.99 18.16
CA LYS A 215 -14.51 35.81 18.13
C LYS A 215 -14.82 37.20 17.54
N PRO A 216 -14.22 38.30 18.11
CA PRO A 216 -14.41 39.64 17.58
C PRO A 216 -13.94 39.75 16.11
N GLU A 217 -14.72 40.43 15.26
CA GLU A 217 -14.39 40.64 13.83
C GLU A 217 -12.96 41.21 13.64
N ALA A 218 -12.54 42.15 14.51
CA ALA A 218 -11.19 42.73 14.45
C ALA A 218 -10.08 41.73 14.73
N ALA A 219 -10.34 40.59 15.36
CA ALA A 219 -9.35 39.54 15.64
C ALA A 219 -9.33 38.44 14.57
N LEU A 220 -10.37 38.35 13.72
CA LEU A 220 -10.50 37.27 12.72
C LEU A 220 -9.27 37.11 11.82
N PRO A 221 -8.68 38.16 11.22
CA PRO A 221 -7.53 37.99 10.33
C PRO A 221 -6.38 37.23 11.00
N ARG A 222 -6.05 37.61 12.24
CA ARG A 222 -4.97 36.99 13.02
C ARG A 222 -5.31 35.55 13.43
N ILE A 223 -6.56 35.28 13.76
CA ILE A 223 -7.02 33.94 14.13
C ILE A 223 -6.98 33.02 12.93
N ILE A 224 -7.45 33.47 11.76
CA ILE A 224 -7.44 32.72 10.52
C ILE A 224 -6.00 32.38 10.12
N GLU A 225 -5.11 33.37 10.13
CA GLU A 225 -3.69 33.15 9.84
C GLU A 225 -3.07 32.13 10.80
N GLY A 226 -3.36 32.24 12.11
CA GLY A 226 -2.86 31.29 13.11
C GLY A 226 -3.33 29.87 12.88
N ARG A 227 -4.61 29.69 12.51
CA ARG A 227 -5.18 28.35 12.21
C ARG A 227 -4.62 27.75 10.93
N VAL A 228 -4.48 28.53 9.88
CA VAL A 228 -3.87 28.09 8.62
C VAL A 228 -2.38 27.73 8.82
N ASN A 229 -1.66 28.50 9.63
CA ASN A 229 -0.30 28.13 10.03
C ASN A 229 -0.27 26.83 10.86
N GLY A 230 -1.27 26.56 11.69
CA GLY A 230 -1.44 25.28 12.37
C GLY A 230 -1.61 24.14 11.38
N TYR A 231 -2.48 24.30 10.37
CA TYR A 231 -2.65 23.33 9.30
C TYR A 231 -1.32 23.00 8.59
N PHE A 232 -0.53 24.01 8.23
CA PHE A 232 0.76 23.77 7.60
C PHE A 232 1.72 22.99 8.52
N LYS A 233 1.78 23.33 9.80
CA LYS A 233 2.60 22.61 10.79
C LYS A 233 2.19 21.15 10.97
N ASP A 234 0.93 20.82 10.72
CA ASP A 234 0.44 19.44 10.83
C ASP A 234 0.62 18.65 9.53
N ARG A 235 0.49 19.31 8.36
CA ARG A 235 0.40 18.65 7.06
C ARG A 235 1.64 18.78 6.18
N VAL A 236 2.51 19.74 6.44
CA VAL A 236 3.74 19.98 5.65
C VAL A 236 4.95 19.44 6.40
N LEU A 237 5.61 18.44 5.81
CA LEU A 237 6.72 17.71 6.44
C LEU A 237 7.79 18.65 7.01
N LEU A 238 8.29 19.58 6.20
CA LEU A 238 9.40 20.46 6.62
C LEU A 238 9.02 21.46 7.71
N GLU A 239 7.72 21.69 7.92
CA GLU A 239 7.19 22.56 8.99
C GLU A 239 6.78 21.83 10.27
N GLN A 240 6.65 20.50 10.22
CA GLN A 240 6.36 19.70 11.42
C GLN A 240 7.46 19.84 12.47
N SER A 241 7.08 19.74 13.74
CA SER A 241 8.05 19.55 14.82
C SER A 241 8.73 18.21 14.66
N SER A 242 10.06 18.17 14.74
CA SER A 242 10.82 16.92 14.59
C SER A 242 10.56 15.98 15.77
N VAL A 243 10.33 14.69 15.49
CA VAL A 243 10.23 13.65 16.52
C VAL A 243 11.58 13.37 17.19
N GLN A 244 12.69 13.77 16.57
CA GLN A 244 14.04 13.66 17.14
C GLN A 244 14.34 14.77 18.16
N ASP A 245 13.86 15.98 17.89
CA ASP A 245 13.97 17.14 18.77
C ASP A 245 12.75 18.06 18.59
N SER A 246 11.80 17.98 19.50
CA SER A 246 10.54 18.74 19.42
C SER A 246 10.68 20.27 19.43
N LYS A 247 11.88 20.79 19.73
CA LYS A 247 12.19 22.22 19.68
C LYS A 247 12.57 22.71 18.29
N LYS A 248 12.79 21.77 17.35
CA LYS A 248 13.19 22.05 15.97
C LYS A 248 12.11 21.61 15.00
N THR A 249 12.05 22.25 13.86
CA THR A 249 11.27 21.74 12.73
C THR A 249 12.06 20.64 12.01
N VAL A 250 11.38 19.83 11.20
CA VAL A 250 12.04 18.85 10.31
C VAL A 250 13.03 19.54 9.38
N LEU A 251 12.70 20.74 8.86
CA LEU A 251 13.63 21.54 8.05
C LEU A 251 14.92 21.88 8.80
N ALA A 252 14.80 22.33 10.06
CA ALA A 252 15.97 22.67 10.86
C ALA A 252 16.82 21.42 11.14
N PHE A 253 16.18 20.29 11.49
CA PHE A 253 16.87 19.01 11.65
C PHE A 253 17.59 18.56 10.39
N ALA A 254 16.92 18.60 9.22
CA ALA A 254 17.48 18.21 7.94
C ALA A 254 18.70 19.07 7.58
N THR A 255 18.58 20.40 7.76
CA THR A 255 19.68 21.34 7.47
C THR A 255 20.90 21.09 8.35
N GLU A 256 20.72 20.90 9.66
CA GLU A 256 21.81 20.62 10.59
C GLU A 256 22.46 19.25 10.35
N SER A 257 21.72 18.28 9.88
CA SER A 257 22.20 16.94 9.56
C SER A 257 22.77 16.83 8.15
N GLY A 258 22.75 17.88 7.34
CA GLY A 258 23.31 17.88 5.99
C GLY A 258 22.52 17.02 5.00
N VAL A 259 21.20 16.92 5.15
CA VAL A 259 20.31 16.22 4.23
C VAL A 259 19.29 17.18 3.62
N ALA A 260 19.07 17.04 2.32
CA ALA A 260 17.96 17.69 1.61
C ALA A 260 16.94 16.63 1.18
N ILE A 261 15.66 16.85 1.46
CA ILE A 261 14.58 15.95 1.07
C ILE A 261 14.02 16.42 -0.26
N THR A 262 14.01 15.53 -1.26
CA THR A 262 13.55 15.83 -2.62
C THR A 262 12.10 15.38 -2.86
N GLY A 263 11.61 14.42 -2.07
CA GLY A 263 10.26 13.89 -2.15
C GLY A 263 10.03 12.79 -1.12
N PHE A 264 8.80 12.35 -0.99
CA PHE A 264 8.47 11.18 -0.18
C PHE A 264 7.19 10.51 -0.64
N ALA A 265 7.05 9.24 -0.33
CA ALA A 265 5.81 8.49 -0.41
C ALA A 265 5.53 7.79 0.92
N ARG A 266 4.25 7.61 1.25
CA ARG A 266 3.81 6.92 2.45
C ARG A 266 2.56 6.11 2.19
N ILE A 267 2.64 4.82 2.42
CA ILE A 267 1.49 3.90 2.38
C ILE A 267 1.31 3.27 3.76
N GLU A 268 0.05 3.15 4.19
CA GLU A 268 -0.33 2.48 5.45
C GLU A 268 -1.58 1.64 5.22
N ILE A 269 -1.50 0.36 5.62
CA ILE A 269 -2.63 -0.58 5.55
C ILE A 269 -3.78 -0.10 6.45
N GLY A 270 -4.97 0.00 5.86
CA GLY A 270 -6.21 0.35 6.57
C GLY A 270 -6.33 1.84 6.93
N ALA A 271 -5.57 2.73 6.23
CA ALA A 271 -5.66 4.18 6.39
C ALA A 271 -6.72 4.81 5.45
#